data_b1823f8f940983de3c169d31e2e53b63
#
_entry.id   b1823f8f940983de3c169d31e2e53b63
#
_cell.length_a   1.000
_cell.length_b   1.000
_cell.length_c   1.000
_cell.angle_alpha   90.00
_cell.angle_beta   90.00
_cell.angle_gamma   90.00
#
_symmetry.space_group_name_H-M   'P 1'
#
loop_
_entity.id
_entity.type
_entity.pdbx_description
1 polymer ?
#
loop_
_entity_poly.entity_id
_entity_poly.type
_entity_poly.pdbx_seq_one_letter_code
_entity_poly.pdbx_strand_id
1 'polypeptide(L)'
;MTRDTATPATIEHRIGPTGRLSVKVADWDLVLASSPDDVARVRGADGQALPDDLEVERGTDSLSIRQPSRFPGVGFVLGAQAGGRRLAIEVPAHAAINVESASGDIAANGLRGDQHLRTASGDLRLDAAAGDVTTETVSGDISVGVEGSVGLAVKTVSGDVSVEGGRVERVRLATTSGDVRLTSELGPGPHAIMTVSGDAILLSNRGLRITAVTVAGDLKSDLPHTSEGGPGRRSLVVGDGATELQFRSVSGDLRVMDPAAAGNGRIPTALRPVASQQSPLNEPDDAEATRLVILRALESGEIDIVEATDRLATLDGARDA
;
A
#
# COMPACT_ATOMS: atom_id res chain seq x y z
N MET A 1 -1.86 19.40 38.44
CA MET A 1 -2.06 18.56 37.26
C MET A 1 -3.53 18.17 37.25
N THR A 2 -4.35 18.94 36.60
CA THR A 2 -5.79 18.68 36.48
C THR A 2 -6.01 17.74 35.27
N ARG A 3 -6.38 16.49 35.52
CA ARG A 3 -6.94 15.63 34.50
C ARG A 3 -8.34 16.14 34.21
N ASP A 4 -8.50 16.77 33.09
CA ASP A 4 -9.82 17.10 32.56
C ASP A 4 -10.42 15.81 31.99
N THR A 5 -11.46 15.29 32.63
CA THR A 5 -12.06 13.98 32.33
C THR A 5 -13.25 14.09 31.37
N ALA A 6 -13.42 15.21 30.70
CA ALA A 6 -14.37 15.31 29.59
C ALA A 6 -13.63 15.03 28.28
N THR A 7 -13.89 13.90 27.65
CA THR A 7 -13.38 13.62 26.30
C THR A 7 -13.93 14.71 25.38
N PRO A 8 -13.06 15.56 24.79
CA PRO A 8 -13.53 16.61 23.91
C PRO A 8 -14.15 15.96 22.66
N ALA A 9 -15.24 16.49 22.18
CA ALA A 9 -15.88 16.03 20.94
C ALA A 9 -14.94 16.21 19.72
N THR A 10 -13.96 17.10 19.85
CA THR A 10 -12.96 17.41 18.82
C THR A 10 -11.62 17.70 19.47
N ILE A 11 -10.54 17.14 18.92
CA ILE A 11 -9.16 17.47 19.27
C ILE A 11 -8.66 18.44 18.21
N GLU A 12 -8.26 19.64 18.64
CA GLU A 12 -7.67 20.66 17.76
C GLU A 12 -6.30 21.06 18.27
N HIS A 13 -5.36 21.23 17.33
CA HIS A 13 -4.03 21.72 17.63
C HIS A 13 -3.39 22.38 16.42
N ARG A 14 -2.79 23.55 16.61
CA ARG A 14 -2.04 24.23 15.55
C ARG A 14 -0.68 23.53 15.39
N ILE A 15 -0.41 22.99 14.20
CA ILE A 15 0.85 22.31 13.88
C ILE A 15 1.67 23.06 12.82
N GLY A 16 1.15 24.16 12.29
CA GLY A 16 1.78 24.87 11.18
C GLY A 16 1.60 24.17 9.83
N PRO A 17 1.98 24.83 8.72
CA PRO A 17 1.72 24.33 7.37
C PRO A 17 2.48 23.05 7.03
N THR A 18 3.63 22.81 7.65
CA THR A 18 4.50 21.62 7.44
C THR A 18 4.70 20.83 8.73
N GLY A 19 3.78 20.94 9.67
CA GLY A 19 3.83 20.22 10.93
C GLY A 19 3.68 18.72 10.78
N ARG A 20 3.65 18.02 11.91
CA ARG A 20 3.56 16.55 11.93
C ARG A 20 2.31 16.08 12.64
N LEU A 21 1.58 15.18 12.01
CA LEU A 21 0.53 14.39 12.64
C LEU A 21 0.95 12.93 12.76
N SER A 22 0.79 12.36 13.96
CA SER A 22 0.94 10.92 14.18
C SER A 22 -0.35 10.38 14.80
N VAL A 23 -0.93 9.36 14.17
CA VAL A 23 -2.15 8.69 14.65
C VAL A 23 -1.91 7.19 14.72
N LYS A 24 -2.11 6.60 15.89
CA LYS A 24 -1.99 5.16 16.10
C LYS A 24 -3.21 4.64 16.82
N VAL A 25 -4.02 3.86 16.11
CA VAL A 25 -5.29 3.31 16.59
C VAL A 25 -5.39 1.81 16.28
N ALA A 26 -6.32 1.11 16.90
CA ALA A 26 -6.47 -0.32 16.70
C ALA A 26 -7.51 -0.67 15.62
N ASP A 27 -8.75 -0.24 15.80
CA ASP A 27 -9.93 -0.74 15.07
C ASP A 27 -10.82 0.38 14.51
N TRP A 28 -10.21 1.47 14.07
CA TRP A 28 -10.94 2.63 13.54
C TRP A 28 -10.64 2.83 12.07
N ASP A 29 -11.68 3.11 11.31
CA ASP A 29 -11.53 3.68 9.97
C ASP A 29 -11.08 5.12 10.08
N LEU A 30 -10.13 5.51 9.27
CA LEU A 30 -9.54 6.83 9.29
C LEU A 30 -9.80 7.55 7.97
N VAL A 31 -10.39 8.73 8.06
CA VAL A 31 -10.61 9.59 6.89
C VAL A 31 -9.83 10.87 7.09
N LEU A 32 -8.78 11.02 6.29
CA LEU A 32 -7.91 12.20 6.31
C LEU A 32 -8.24 13.11 5.14
N ALA A 33 -8.31 14.40 5.40
CA ALA A 33 -8.50 15.42 4.38
C ALA A 33 -7.56 16.59 4.60
N SER A 34 -7.13 17.22 3.51
CA SER A 34 -6.35 18.44 3.59
C SER A 34 -7.22 19.60 4.05
N SER A 35 -6.65 20.44 4.91
CA SER A 35 -7.24 21.70 5.40
C SER A 35 -6.45 22.89 4.86
N PRO A 36 -7.11 24.01 4.56
CA PRO A 36 -6.42 25.24 4.14
C PRO A 36 -5.73 25.98 5.27
N ASP A 37 -6.00 25.64 6.52
CA ASP A 37 -5.43 26.28 7.69
C ASP A 37 -4.31 25.44 8.34
N ASP A 38 -3.59 26.03 9.30
CA ASP A 38 -2.43 25.42 9.96
C ASP A 38 -2.81 24.53 11.16
N VAL A 39 -4.06 24.08 11.23
CA VAL A 39 -4.61 23.37 12.39
C VAL A 39 -4.94 21.92 12.03
N ALA A 40 -4.43 21.00 12.83
CA ALA A 40 -4.89 19.61 12.81
C ALA A 40 -6.15 19.47 13.66
N ARG A 41 -7.19 18.84 13.10
CA ARG A 41 -8.46 18.55 13.77
C ARG A 41 -8.77 17.07 13.69
N VAL A 42 -9.14 16.49 14.82
CA VAL A 42 -9.56 15.08 14.89
C VAL A 42 -10.88 15.00 15.61
N ARG A 43 -11.84 14.36 14.99
CA ARG A 43 -13.21 14.17 15.50
C ARG A 43 -13.74 12.80 15.16
N GLY A 44 -14.68 12.30 15.95
CA GLY A 44 -15.48 11.16 15.53
C GLY A 44 -16.33 11.53 14.32
N ALA A 45 -16.35 10.70 13.29
CA ALA A 45 -17.22 10.92 12.14
C ALA A 45 -18.69 10.70 12.54
N ASP A 46 -19.61 11.34 11.79
CA ASP A 46 -21.05 11.18 11.97
C ASP A 46 -21.57 11.46 13.40
N GLY A 47 -20.86 12.38 14.12
CA GLY A 47 -21.23 12.74 15.49
C GLY A 47 -20.83 11.70 16.54
N GLN A 48 -20.04 10.72 16.20
CA GLN A 48 -19.50 9.74 17.15
C GLN A 48 -18.59 10.42 18.18
N ALA A 49 -18.65 9.97 19.41
CA ALA A 49 -17.70 10.40 20.43
C ALA A 49 -16.29 9.84 20.15
N LEU A 50 -15.29 10.64 20.47
CA LEU A 50 -13.92 10.14 20.47
C LEU A 50 -13.76 9.05 21.55
N PRO A 51 -12.83 8.08 21.34
CA PRO A 51 -12.51 7.10 22.38
C PRO A 51 -12.05 7.77 23.67
N ASP A 52 -12.55 7.30 24.81
CA ASP A 52 -12.18 7.84 26.12
C ASP A 52 -10.73 7.51 26.54
N ASP A 53 -10.11 6.54 25.86
CA ASP A 53 -8.77 6.05 26.13
C ASP A 53 -7.70 6.60 25.20
N LEU A 54 -7.99 7.65 24.41
CA LEU A 54 -6.99 8.30 23.58
C LEU A 54 -5.98 9.09 24.39
N GLU A 55 -4.72 8.79 24.18
CA GLU A 55 -3.60 9.60 24.63
C GLU A 55 -3.28 10.67 23.59
N VAL A 56 -3.29 11.93 23.98
CA VAL A 56 -3.06 13.07 23.09
C VAL A 56 -1.85 13.86 23.57
N GLU A 57 -0.81 13.85 22.75
CA GLU A 57 0.40 14.65 22.98
C GLU A 57 0.47 15.81 21.99
N ARG A 58 0.65 17.03 22.51
CA ARG A 58 0.75 18.26 21.73
C ARG A 58 2.15 18.82 21.83
N GLY A 59 2.89 18.84 20.72
CA GLY A 59 4.16 19.54 20.59
C GLY A 59 3.97 20.93 19.98
N THR A 60 5.05 21.65 19.73
CA THR A 60 5.01 22.98 19.10
C THR A 60 4.42 22.89 17.69
N ASP A 61 4.92 21.96 16.87
CA ASP A 61 4.53 21.77 15.47
C ASP A 61 4.06 20.32 15.21
N SER A 62 3.51 19.66 16.23
CA SER A 62 3.12 18.27 16.13
C SER A 62 1.94 17.92 17.00
N LEU A 63 1.14 16.98 16.51
CA LEU A 63 0.05 16.35 17.23
C LEU A 63 0.23 14.83 17.14
N SER A 64 0.26 14.15 18.29
CA SER A 64 0.30 12.70 18.36
C SER A 64 -0.94 12.19 19.09
N ILE A 65 -1.63 11.23 18.49
CA ILE A 65 -2.82 10.60 19.03
C ILE A 65 -2.57 9.09 19.02
N ARG A 66 -2.66 8.52 20.20
CA ARG A 66 -2.44 7.08 20.38
C ARG A 66 -3.59 6.48 21.16
N GLN A 67 -4.06 5.36 20.69
CA GLN A 67 -4.91 4.48 21.49
C GLN A 67 -4.01 3.45 22.18
N PRO A 68 -3.90 3.46 23.54
CA PRO A 68 -3.07 2.51 24.24
C PRO A 68 -3.61 1.09 24.05
N SER A 69 -2.73 0.14 23.74
CA SER A 69 -3.10 -1.26 23.68
C SER A 69 -3.49 -1.75 25.06
N ARG A 70 -4.70 -2.25 25.24
CA ARG A 70 -5.17 -2.79 26.51
C ARG A 70 -4.49 -4.10 26.93
N PHE A 71 -3.71 -4.70 26.01
CA PHE A 71 -3.00 -5.95 26.27
C PHE A 71 -1.53 -5.84 25.80
N PRO A 72 -0.58 -5.51 26.71
CA PRO A 72 0.83 -5.60 26.38
C PRO A 72 1.20 -7.08 26.20
N GLY A 73 1.51 -7.50 25.00
CA GLY A 73 2.09 -8.81 24.72
C GLY A 73 1.22 -9.84 24.00
N VAL A 74 -0.01 -9.55 23.66
CA VAL A 74 -0.82 -10.43 22.80
C VAL A 74 -1.16 -9.66 21.51
N GLY A 75 -0.43 -9.96 20.46
CA GLY A 75 -0.80 -9.53 19.13
C GLY A 75 -2.20 -10.05 18.78
N PHE A 76 -3.00 -9.23 18.17
CA PHE A 76 -4.30 -9.55 17.59
C PHE A 76 -5.30 -10.26 18.50
N VAL A 77 -6.21 -9.52 19.10
CA VAL A 77 -7.48 -10.07 19.54
C VAL A 77 -8.36 -10.25 18.28
N LEU A 78 -8.39 -11.46 17.76
CA LEU A 78 -9.42 -11.92 16.83
C LEU A 78 -10.78 -11.79 17.53
N GLY A 79 -11.57 -10.79 17.18
CA GLY A 79 -12.94 -10.69 17.67
C GLY A 79 -13.47 -9.31 18.05
N ALA A 80 -12.76 -8.23 17.77
CA ALA A 80 -13.42 -6.92 17.82
C ALA A 80 -14.46 -6.87 16.70
N GLN A 81 -15.73 -6.73 17.07
CA GLN A 81 -16.80 -6.52 16.08
C GLN A 81 -16.44 -5.25 15.31
N ALA A 82 -16.11 -5.41 14.04
CA ALA A 82 -15.94 -4.33 13.09
C ALA A 82 -17.26 -3.58 12.98
N GLY A 83 -17.47 -2.63 13.83
CA GLY A 83 -18.67 -1.81 13.92
C GLY A 83 -18.33 -0.35 13.69
N GLY A 84 -18.03 0.03 12.44
CA GLY A 84 -18.31 1.36 11.92
C GLY A 84 -17.77 2.56 12.71
N ARG A 85 -16.72 2.42 13.51
CA ARG A 85 -16.11 3.55 14.20
C ARG A 85 -15.19 4.27 13.24
N ARG A 86 -15.41 5.56 13.03
CA ARG A 86 -14.66 6.35 12.07
C ARG A 86 -14.12 7.64 12.70
N LEU A 87 -12.85 7.93 12.46
CA LEU A 87 -12.25 9.22 12.78
C LEU A 87 -12.13 10.07 11.52
N ALA A 88 -12.62 11.28 11.58
CA ALA A 88 -12.39 12.31 10.58
C ALA A 88 -11.23 13.20 11.04
N ILE A 89 -10.24 13.35 10.18
CA ILE A 89 -8.98 14.02 10.46
C ILE A 89 -8.76 15.09 9.38
N GLU A 90 -8.65 16.34 9.78
CA GLU A 90 -8.29 17.43 8.89
C GLU A 90 -6.88 17.92 9.25
N VAL A 91 -6.02 18.09 8.26
CA VAL A 91 -4.62 18.51 8.47
C VAL A 91 -4.17 19.47 7.38
N PRO A 92 -3.19 20.33 7.63
CA PRO A 92 -2.57 21.14 6.59
C PRO A 92 -2.06 20.28 5.44
N ALA A 93 -2.27 20.70 4.19
CA ALA A 93 -1.98 19.89 3.01
C ALA A 93 -0.52 19.40 2.92
N HIS A 94 0.42 20.18 3.44
CA HIS A 94 1.86 19.86 3.43
C HIS A 94 2.38 19.27 4.75
N ALA A 95 1.51 18.92 5.68
CA ALA A 95 1.91 18.26 6.93
C ALA A 95 2.48 16.87 6.65
N ALA A 96 3.47 16.48 7.45
CA ALA A 96 3.98 15.12 7.46
C ALA A 96 3.03 14.21 8.27
N ILE A 97 2.55 13.13 7.66
CA ILE A 97 1.52 12.25 8.21
C ILE A 97 2.12 10.88 8.51
N ASN A 98 1.95 10.42 9.73
CA ASN A 98 2.21 9.04 10.11
C ASN A 98 0.94 8.42 10.70
N VAL A 99 0.35 7.45 10.02
CA VAL A 99 -0.90 6.80 10.43
C VAL A 99 -0.70 5.30 10.49
N GLU A 100 -1.00 4.73 11.64
CA GLU A 100 -0.96 3.30 11.88
C GLU A 100 -2.33 2.82 12.39
N SER A 101 -2.91 1.82 11.74
CA SER A 101 -4.09 1.10 12.18
C SER A 101 -3.79 -0.40 12.27
N ALA A 102 -4.38 -1.11 13.20
CA ALA A 102 -4.28 -2.57 13.18
C ALA A 102 -5.36 -3.17 12.26
N SER A 103 -6.57 -2.59 12.31
CA SER A 103 -7.69 -3.09 11.52
C SER A 103 -8.64 -1.93 11.27
N GLY A 104 -8.74 -1.51 10.07
CA GLY A 104 -9.59 -0.40 9.64
C GLY A 104 -9.05 0.21 8.35
N ASP A 105 -9.95 0.73 7.56
CA ASP A 105 -9.62 1.36 6.30
C ASP A 105 -9.03 2.76 6.53
N ILE A 106 -8.08 3.12 5.69
CA ILE A 106 -7.48 4.47 5.71
C ILE A 106 -7.76 5.14 4.37
N ALA A 107 -8.55 6.21 4.40
CA ALA A 107 -8.79 7.05 3.25
C ALA A 107 -8.13 8.42 3.46
N ALA A 108 -7.32 8.87 2.50
CA ALA A 108 -6.66 10.17 2.55
C ALA A 108 -6.90 10.95 1.26
N ASN A 109 -7.18 12.25 1.37
CA ASN A 109 -7.46 13.09 0.23
C ASN A 109 -6.72 14.43 0.28
N GLY A 110 -6.09 14.80 -0.84
CA GLY A 110 -5.49 16.12 -1.05
C GLY A 110 -4.22 16.39 -0.25
N LEU A 111 -3.54 15.36 0.25
CA LEU A 111 -2.32 15.48 1.03
C LEU A 111 -1.10 15.60 0.10
N ARG A 112 -0.16 16.49 0.43
CA ARG A 112 0.99 16.86 -0.40
C ARG A 112 2.33 16.78 0.35
N GLY A 113 2.31 16.57 1.67
CA GLY A 113 3.51 16.32 2.48
C GLY A 113 3.95 14.87 2.45
N ASP A 114 4.92 14.52 3.27
CA ASP A 114 5.35 13.14 3.46
C ASP A 114 4.24 12.33 4.13
N GLN A 115 3.84 11.23 3.53
CA GLN A 115 2.76 10.38 4.00
C GLN A 115 3.27 8.97 4.27
N HIS A 116 3.10 8.52 5.49
CA HIS A 116 3.37 7.14 5.88
C HIS A 116 2.10 6.54 6.47
N LEU A 117 1.49 5.60 5.73
CA LEU A 117 0.23 4.96 6.08
C LEU A 117 0.42 3.47 6.21
N ARG A 118 0.05 2.93 7.35
CA ARG A 118 0.21 1.51 7.66
C ARG A 118 -1.06 0.94 8.26
N THR A 119 -1.50 -0.19 7.73
CA THR A 119 -2.55 -1.02 8.35
C THR A 119 -2.13 -2.49 8.30
N ALA A 120 -2.62 -3.30 9.23
CA ALA A 120 -2.40 -4.74 9.10
C ALA A 120 -3.55 -5.39 8.33
N SER A 121 -4.78 -4.90 8.53
CA SER A 121 -5.94 -5.41 7.81
C SER A 121 -6.89 -4.25 7.51
N GLY A 122 -7.10 -3.94 6.27
CA GLY A 122 -7.93 -2.85 5.78
C GLY A 122 -7.38 -2.27 4.49
N ASP A 123 -8.22 -1.59 3.76
CA ASP A 123 -7.87 -0.97 2.49
C ASP A 123 -7.23 0.40 2.70
N LEU A 124 -6.28 0.73 1.84
CA LEU A 124 -5.63 2.03 1.80
C LEU A 124 -6.04 2.77 0.53
N ARG A 125 -6.75 3.88 0.68
CA ARG A 125 -7.16 4.73 -0.41
C ARG A 125 -6.60 6.14 -0.28
N LEU A 126 -5.81 6.54 -1.25
CA LEU A 126 -5.27 7.89 -1.35
C LEU A 126 -5.81 8.55 -2.62
N ASP A 127 -6.50 9.66 -2.47
CA ASP A 127 -6.99 10.46 -3.60
C ASP A 127 -6.25 11.80 -3.63
N ALA A 128 -5.88 12.25 -4.83
CA ALA A 128 -5.14 13.50 -5.04
C ALA A 128 -3.83 13.58 -4.24
N ALA A 129 -3.09 12.45 -4.17
CA ALA A 129 -1.82 12.36 -3.45
C ALA A 129 -0.68 13.06 -4.23
N ALA A 130 0.20 13.73 -3.50
CA ALA A 130 1.45 14.29 -4.00
C ALA A 130 2.53 14.21 -2.91
N GLY A 131 3.81 14.47 -3.27
CA GLY A 131 4.93 14.34 -2.33
C GLY A 131 5.45 12.92 -2.21
N ASP A 132 6.03 12.58 -1.07
CA ASP A 132 6.54 11.23 -0.81
C ASP A 132 5.51 10.39 -0.05
N VAL A 133 5.07 9.31 -0.68
CA VAL A 133 4.03 8.42 -0.15
C VAL A 133 4.63 7.04 0.12
N THR A 134 4.49 6.59 1.35
CA THR A 134 4.81 5.22 1.77
C THR A 134 3.56 4.57 2.32
N THR A 135 3.17 3.44 1.75
CA THR A 135 2.02 2.64 2.21
C THR A 135 2.44 1.22 2.51
N GLU A 136 1.97 0.69 3.63
CA GLU A 136 2.23 -0.68 4.04
C GLU A 136 0.94 -1.35 4.53
N THR A 137 0.61 -2.52 4.00
CA THR A 137 -0.47 -3.37 4.51
C THR A 137 -0.06 -4.84 4.52
N VAL A 138 -0.69 -5.64 5.35
CA VAL A 138 -0.53 -7.10 5.27
C VAL A 138 -1.66 -7.68 4.43
N SER A 139 -2.89 -7.22 4.66
CA SER A 139 -4.06 -7.70 3.91
C SER A 139 -4.99 -6.53 3.62
N GLY A 140 -5.25 -6.28 2.37
CA GLY A 140 -6.11 -5.22 1.88
C GLY A 140 -5.57 -4.57 0.60
N ASP A 141 -6.44 -3.96 -0.15
CA ASP A 141 -6.09 -3.33 -1.41
C ASP A 141 -5.54 -1.92 -1.22
N ILE A 142 -4.62 -1.54 -2.08
CA ILE A 142 -4.03 -0.20 -2.07
C ILE A 142 -4.39 0.53 -3.36
N SER A 143 -5.09 1.65 -3.23
CA SER A 143 -5.46 2.52 -4.35
C SER A 143 -4.86 3.91 -4.17
N VAL A 144 -4.07 4.37 -5.14
CA VAL A 144 -3.41 5.68 -5.11
C VAL A 144 -3.77 6.47 -6.36
N GLY A 145 -4.59 7.50 -6.18
CA GLY A 145 -4.85 8.53 -7.18
C GLY A 145 -3.83 9.67 -7.03
N VAL A 146 -3.01 9.89 -8.04
CA VAL A 146 -1.92 10.88 -8.03
C VAL A 146 -2.39 12.20 -8.62
N GLU A 147 -2.14 13.31 -7.92
CA GLU A 147 -2.31 14.66 -8.43
C GLU A 147 -0.95 15.37 -8.49
N GLY A 148 -0.46 15.65 -9.71
CA GLY A 148 0.87 16.21 -9.91
C GLY A 148 1.96 15.14 -9.91
N SER A 149 2.91 15.22 -8.98
CA SER A 149 4.06 14.29 -8.90
C SER A 149 4.15 13.62 -7.54
N VAL A 150 4.50 12.33 -7.53
CA VAL A 150 4.66 11.54 -6.31
C VAL A 150 5.91 10.65 -6.36
N GLY A 151 6.61 10.53 -5.22
CA GLY A 151 7.51 9.42 -4.95
C GLY A 151 6.75 8.33 -4.19
N LEU A 152 6.68 7.10 -4.70
CA LEU A 152 5.81 6.07 -4.18
C LEU A 152 6.59 4.84 -3.71
N ALA A 153 6.37 4.44 -2.46
CA ALA A 153 6.82 3.18 -1.88
C ALA A 153 5.60 2.40 -1.35
N VAL A 154 5.38 1.21 -1.88
CA VAL A 154 4.23 0.35 -1.51
C VAL A 154 4.74 -1.01 -1.08
N LYS A 155 4.24 -1.50 0.06
CA LYS A 155 4.45 -2.87 0.49
C LYS A 155 3.11 -3.49 0.88
N THR A 156 2.83 -4.67 0.35
CA THR A 156 1.70 -5.49 0.77
C THR A 156 2.10 -6.97 0.79
N VAL A 157 1.43 -7.77 1.56
CA VAL A 157 1.58 -9.23 1.49
C VAL A 157 0.47 -9.81 0.62
N SER A 158 -0.77 -9.38 0.84
CA SER A 158 -1.92 -9.86 0.07
C SER A 158 -2.86 -8.70 -0.22
N GLY A 159 -3.16 -8.48 -1.45
CA GLY A 159 -4.04 -7.42 -1.95
C GLY A 159 -3.52 -6.78 -3.23
N ASP A 160 -4.42 -6.22 -3.98
CA ASP A 160 -4.12 -5.58 -5.25
C ASP A 160 -3.62 -4.15 -5.05
N VAL A 161 -2.74 -3.71 -5.93
CA VAL A 161 -2.23 -2.34 -5.91
C VAL A 161 -2.60 -1.63 -7.21
N SER A 162 -3.34 -0.54 -7.09
CA SER A 162 -3.70 0.33 -8.21
C SER A 162 -3.13 1.73 -8.02
N VAL A 163 -2.41 2.22 -9.02
CA VAL A 163 -1.86 3.59 -9.04
C VAL A 163 -2.29 4.26 -10.33
N GLU A 164 -2.97 5.40 -10.22
CA GLU A 164 -3.55 6.07 -11.38
C GLU A 164 -3.36 7.60 -11.34
N GLY A 165 -3.43 8.21 -12.49
CA GLY A 165 -3.32 9.67 -12.66
C GLY A 165 -1.89 10.18 -12.55
N GLY A 166 -1.70 11.48 -12.62
CA GLY A 166 -0.47 12.21 -12.37
C GLY A 166 0.83 11.59 -12.89
N ARG A 167 1.92 11.89 -12.17
CA ARG A 167 3.26 11.40 -12.50
C ARG A 167 3.92 10.75 -11.28
N VAL A 168 4.47 9.56 -11.48
CA VAL A 168 5.26 8.85 -10.46
C VAL A 168 6.74 9.03 -10.78
N GLU A 169 7.44 9.87 -10.01
CA GLU A 169 8.87 10.15 -10.21
C GLU A 169 9.75 8.96 -9.89
N ARG A 170 9.36 8.19 -8.90
CA ARG A 170 9.98 6.92 -8.53
C ARG A 170 8.94 5.98 -7.93
N VAL A 171 8.99 4.70 -8.28
CA VAL A 171 8.15 3.67 -7.65
C VAL A 171 9.00 2.55 -7.11
N ARG A 172 8.70 2.16 -5.89
CA ARG A 172 9.20 0.91 -5.31
C ARG A 172 7.99 0.17 -4.75
N LEU A 173 7.62 -0.90 -5.42
CA LEU A 173 6.45 -1.69 -5.08
C LEU A 173 6.88 -3.12 -4.78
N ALA A 174 6.42 -3.66 -3.67
CA ALA A 174 6.65 -5.03 -3.28
C ALA A 174 5.35 -5.66 -2.80
N THR A 175 4.96 -6.78 -3.40
CA THR A 175 3.82 -7.60 -2.99
C THR A 175 4.22 -9.08 -2.96
N THR A 176 3.59 -9.86 -2.13
CA THR A 176 3.76 -11.32 -2.19
C THR A 176 2.67 -11.93 -3.07
N SER A 177 1.43 -11.53 -2.88
CA SER A 177 0.31 -12.03 -3.67
C SER A 177 -0.66 -10.89 -3.96
N GLY A 178 -0.98 -10.68 -5.20
CA GLY A 178 -1.88 -9.63 -5.68
C GLY A 178 -1.35 -8.97 -6.95
N ASP A 179 -2.27 -8.41 -7.70
CA ASP A 179 -1.98 -7.79 -8.97
C ASP A 179 -1.59 -6.32 -8.82
N VAL A 180 -0.74 -5.87 -9.72
CA VAL A 180 -0.27 -4.49 -9.75
C VAL A 180 -0.77 -3.81 -11.02
N ARG A 181 -1.46 -2.70 -10.87
CA ARG A 181 -1.87 -1.84 -11.98
C ARG A 181 -1.27 -0.45 -11.82
N LEU A 182 -0.46 -0.04 -12.78
CA LEU A 182 0.18 1.27 -12.80
C LEU A 182 -0.20 2.00 -14.08
N THR A 183 -1.10 2.98 -13.95
CA THR A 183 -1.63 3.77 -15.07
C THR A 183 -1.19 5.23 -15.03
N SER A 184 -0.22 5.55 -14.19
CA SER A 184 0.40 6.86 -14.05
C SER A 184 1.55 7.03 -15.03
N GLU A 185 1.88 8.27 -15.37
CA GLU A 185 3.10 8.57 -16.11
C GLU A 185 4.33 8.29 -15.26
N LEU A 186 5.30 7.53 -15.77
CA LEU A 186 6.57 7.30 -15.09
C LEU A 186 7.56 8.42 -15.37
N GLY A 187 8.14 8.96 -14.31
CA GLY A 187 9.25 9.91 -14.37
C GLY A 187 10.60 9.22 -14.69
N PRO A 188 11.72 9.96 -14.64
CA PRO A 188 13.04 9.41 -14.96
C PRO A 188 13.67 8.58 -13.84
N GLY A 189 13.05 8.57 -12.65
CA GLY A 189 13.63 7.97 -11.44
C GLY A 189 13.78 6.46 -11.51
N PRO A 190 14.38 5.84 -10.51
CA PRO A 190 14.44 4.39 -10.45
C PRO A 190 13.05 3.82 -10.16
N HIS A 191 12.64 2.84 -10.98
CA HIS A 191 11.39 2.13 -10.79
C HIS A 191 11.66 0.65 -10.53
N ALA A 192 11.03 0.09 -9.52
CA ALA A 192 11.13 -1.33 -9.19
C ALA A 192 9.77 -1.88 -8.76
N ILE A 193 9.40 -3.00 -9.34
CA ILE A 193 8.22 -3.79 -8.96
C ILE A 193 8.70 -5.20 -8.66
N MET A 194 8.35 -5.69 -7.48
CA MET A 194 8.68 -7.04 -7.01
C MET A 194 7.38 -7.73 -6.59
N THR A 195 7.14 -8.93 -7.11
CA THR A 195 6.03 -9.78 -6.70
C THR A 195 6.51 -11.23 -6.57
N VAL A 196 5.86 -12.01 -5.75
CA VAL A 196 6.09 -13.46 -5.76
C VAL A 196 5.06 -14.10 -6.69
N SER A 197 3.79 -13.76 -6.52
CA SER A 197 2.70 -14.27 -7.35
C SER A 197 1.70 -13.13 -7.62
N GLY A 198 1.43 -12.88 -8.86
CA GLY A 198 0.52 -11.83 -9.33
C GLY A 198 1.04 -11.12 -10.57
N ASP A 199 0.14 -10.61 -11.35
CA ASP A 199 0.45 -9.97 -12.62
C ASP A 199 0.64 -8.47 -12.46
N ALA A 200 1.47 -7.89 -13.31
CA ALA A 200 1.67 -6.46 -13.35
C ALA A 200 1.22 -5.88 -14.71
N ILE A 201 0.41 -4.84 -14.68
CA ILE A 201 -0.03 -4.10 -15.85
C ILE A 201 0.49 -2.67 -15.76
N LEU A 202 1.23 -2.27 -16.77
CA LEU A 202 1.74 -0.91 -16.92
C LEU A 202 1.11 -0.26 -18.13
N LEU A 203 0.59 0.96 -17.97
CA LEU A 203 0.25 1.80 -19.11
C LEU A 203 1.38 2.78 -19.37
N SER A 204 1.95 2.77 -20.58
CA SER A 204 3.01 3.69 -20.95
C SER A 204 2.89 4.05 -22.42
N ASN A 205 2.99 5.35 -22.72
CA ASN A 205 3.10 5.89 -24.07
C ASN A 205 4.50 6.48 -24.35
N ARG A 206 5.42 6.33 -23.41
CA ARG A 206 6.79 6.86 -23.50
C ARG A 206 7.82 5.73 -23.59
N GLY A 207 9.04 6.10 -23.89
CA GLY A 207 10.16 5.17 -23.91
C GLY A 207 10.37 4.50 -22.58
N LEU A 208 10.31 3.17 -22.57
CA LEU A 208 10.44 2.34 -21.36
C LEU A 208 11.42 1.20 -21.61
N ARG A 209 12.40 1.06 -20.75
CA ARG A 209 13.32 -0.08 -20.69
C ARG A 209 13.01 -0.92 -19.48
N ILE A 210 12.51 -2.12 -19.70
CA ILE A 210 12.19 -3.07 -18.64
C ILE A 210 13.26 -4.13 -18.58
N THR A 211 13.83 -4.35 -17.39
CA THR A 211 14.62 -5.53 -17.10
C THR A 211 13.80 -6.44 -16.19
N ALA A 212 13.33 -7.55 -16.74
CA ALA A 212 12.52 -8.53 -16.02
C ALA A 212 13.38 -9.74 -15.62
N VAL A 213 13.25 -10.16 -14.36
CA VAL A 213 13.78 -11.42 -13.84
C VAL A 213 12.60 -12.20 -13.28
N THR A 214 12.25 -13.31 -13.92
CA THR A 214 11.14 -14.16 -13.50
C THR A 214 11.50 -15.63 -13.67
N VAL A 215 10.99 -16.49 -12.79
CA VAL A 215 11.16 -17.94 -12.88
C VAL A 215 10.10 -18.54 -13.81
N ALA A 216 8.84 -18.19 -13.55
CA ALA A 216 7.70 -18.61 -14.37
C ALA A 216 6.82 -17.38 -14.64
N GLY A 217 6.85 -16.86 -15.84
CA GLY A 217 6.07 -15.69 -16.24
C GLY A 217 6.55 -15.09 -17.55
N ASP A 218 5.69 -14.33 -18.18
CA ASP A 218 5.92 -13.71 -19.46
C ASP A 218 6.09 -12.19 -19.35
N LEU A 219 6.93 -11.64 -20.22
CA LEU A 219 7.04 -10.21 -20.45
C LEU A 219 6.44 -9.90 -21.82
N LYS A 220 5.34 -9.15 -21.84
CA LYS A 220 4.57 -8.82 -23.05
C LYS A 220 4.38 -7.32 -23.20
N SER A 221 4.33 -6.86 -24.45
CA SER A 221 3.97 -5.46 -24.76
C SER A 221 3.04 -5.43 -25.96
N ASP A 222 2.00 -4.61 -25.84
CA ASP A 222 1.09 -4.30 -26.95
C ASP A 222 1.67 -3.17 -27.86
N LEU A 223 2.72 -2.50 -27.38
CA LEU A 223 3.43 -1.47 -28.12
C LEU A 223 4.59 -2.06 -28.96
N PRO A 224 5.00 -1.40 -30.04
CA PRO A 224 6.22 -1.78 -30.77
C PRO A 224 7.42 -1.79 -29.84
N HIS A 225 8.13 -2.91 -29.79
CA HIS A 225 9.24 -3.10 -28.86
C HIS A 225 10.34 -3.99 -29.47
N THR A 226 11.53 -3.90 -28.89
CA THR A 226 12.59 -4.88 -29.04
C THR A 226 12.74 -5.69 -27.76
N SER A 227 12.94 -7.01 -27.92
CA SER A 227 13.11 -7.90 -26.79
C SER A 227 14.42 -8.67 -26.92
N GLU A 228 15.18 -8.73 -25.82
CA GLU A 228 16.45 -9.44 -25.74
C GLU A 228 16.49 -10.30 -24.46
N GLY A 229 17.28 -11.36 -24.49
CA GLY A 229 17.48 -12.24 -23.35
C GLY A 229 16.91 -13.63 -23.55
N GLY A 230 16.95 -14.44 -22.49
CA GLY A 230 16.52 -15.83 -22.47
C GLY A 230 15.68 -16.17 -21.23
N PRO A 231 15.46 -17.46 -20.98
CA PRO A 231 14.76 -17.89 -19.77
C PRO A 231 15.37 -17.31 -18.50
N GLY A 232 14.53 -16.81 -17.59
CA GLY A 232 14.93 -16.25 -16.31
C GLY A 232 15.31 -14.76 -16.34
N ARG A 233 15.79 -14.22 -17.45
CA ARG A 233 16.11 -12.79 -17.56
C ARG A 233 15.82 -12.27 -18.95
N ARG A 234 14.91 -11.32 -19.05
CA ARG A 234 14.51 -10.66 -20.30
C ARG A 234 14.62 -9.16 -20.19
N SER A 235 14.93 -8.52 -21.29
CA SER A 235 14.87 -7.06 -21.43
C SER A 235 13.91 -6.71 -22.55
N LEU A 236 13.07 -5.71 -22.31
CA LEU A 236 12.13 -5.20 -23.29
C LEU A 236 12.31 -3.69 -23.39
N VAL A 237 12.45 -3.17 -24.58
CA VAL A 237 12.60 -1.74 -24.84
C VAL A 237 11.46 -1.27 -25.74
N VAL A 238 10.68 -0.34 -25.20
CA VAL A 238 9.60 0.37 -25.91
C VAL A 238 10.10 1.77 -26.21
N GLY A 239 9.96 2.25 -27.45
CA GLY A 239 10.40 3.58 -27.86
C GLY A 239 11.90 3.79 -27.65
N ASP A 240 12.30 4.92 -27.07
CA ASP A 240 13.71 5.27 -26.82
C ASP A 240 14.29 4.65 -25.54
N GLY A 241 13.46 4.01 -24.71
CA GLY A 241 13.89 3.35 -23.48
C GLY A 241 14.42 4.32 -22.40
N ALA A 242 13.96 5.56 -22.39
CA ALA A 242 14.48 6.62 -21.50
C ALA A 242 14.18 6.37 -20.01
N THR A 243 13.08 5.68 -19.71
CA THR A 243 12.70 5.34 -18.33
C THR A 243 13.04 3.89 -18.03
N GLU A 244 13.72 3.65 -16.92
CA GLU A 244 14.14 2.30 -16.52
C GLU A 244 13.20 1.71 -15.45
N LEU A 245 12.75 0.46 -15.68
CA LEU A 245 11.96 -0.31 -14.74
C LEU A 245 12.60 -1.68 -14.51
N GLN A 246 12.79 -2.03 -13.25
CA GLN A 246 13.15 -3.38 -12.84
C GLN A 246 11.89 -4.13 -12.40
N PHE A 247 11.64 -5.29 -13.00
CA PHE A 247 10.57 -6.20 -12.62
C PHE A 247 11.16 -7.51 -12.12
N ARG A 248 10.74 -7.95 -10.95
CA ARG A 248 11.13 -9.25 -10.40
C ARG A 248 9.88 -10.01 -9.97
N SER A 249 9.76 -11.24 -10.43
CA SER A 249 8.67 -12.14 -10.06
C SER A 249 9.16 -13.57 -9.91
N VAL A 250 8.48 -14.36 -9.10
CA VAL A 250 8.63 -15.82 -9.15
C VAL A 250 7.63 -16.39 -10.15
N SER A 251 6.35 -16.02 -10.00
CA SER A 251 5.28 -16.44 -10.90
C SER A 251 4.36 -15.27 -11.16
N GLY A 252 4.30 -14.78 -12.37
CA GLY A 252 3.47 -13.66 -12.77
C GLY A 252 3.98 -12.97 -14.03
N ASP A 253 3.04 -12.49 -14.80
CA ASP A 253 3.28 -11.82 -16.07
C ASP A 253 3.44 -10.30 -15.89
N LEU A 254 4.25 -9.69 -16.73
CA LEU A 254 4.26 -8.23 -16.89
C LEU A 254 3.77 -7.86 -18.28
N ARG A 255 2.73 -7.02 -18.32
CA ARG A 255 2.18 -6.51 -19.57
C ARG A 255 2.28 -5.00 -19.66
N VAL A 256 2.87 -4.51 -20.74
CA VAL A 256 2.88 -3.09 -21.08
C VAL A 256 1.79 -2.82 -22.11
N MET A 257 0.89 -1.89 -21.80
CA MET A 257 -0.25 -1.55 -22.65
C MET A 257 -0.18 -0.08 -23.11
N ASP A 258 -0.80 0.20 -24.23
CA ASP A 258 -0.99 1.57 -24.71
C ASP A 258 -2.15 2.23 -23.93
N PRO A 259 -1.94 3.41 -23.31
CA PRO A 259 -3.00 4.17 -22.65
C PRO A 259 -4.18 4.48 -23.60
N ALA A 260 -3.91 4.70 -24.88
CA ALA A 260 -4.95 4.96 -25.88
C ALA A 260 -5.87 3.76 -26.12
N ALA A 261 -5.35 2.54 -25.98
CA ALA A 261 -6.14 1.31 -26.07
C ALA A 261 -7.00 1.09 -24.79
N ALA A 262 -6.52 1.54 -23.65
CA ALA A 262 -7.23 1.43 -22.37
C ALA A 262 -8.45 2.37 -22.29
N GLY A 263 -8.39 3.55 -22.95
CA GLY A 263 -9.49 4.53 -22.99
C GLY A 263 -10.73 4.09 -23.77
N ASN A 264 -10.65 3.04 -24.59
CA ASN A 264 -11.76 2.51 -25.38
C ASN A 264 -12.57 1.39 -24.66
N GLY A 265 -12.58 1.35 -23.34
CA GLY A 265 -13.44 0.45 -22.58
C GLY A 265 -13.11 -1.05 -22.70
N ARG A 266 -11.98 -1.40 -23.31
CA ARG A 266 -11.45 -2.77 -23.37
C ARG A 266 -10.20 -2.94 -22.50
N ILE A 267 -10.28 -2.53 -21.26
CA ILE A 267 -9.42 -3.15 -20.23
C ILE A 267 -9.96 -4.58 -20.12
N PRO A 268 -9.16 -5.61 -20.36
CA PRO A 268 -9.64 -6.97 -20.13
C PRO A 268 -10.06 -7.04 -18.66
N THR A 269 -11.36 -7.11 -18.41
CA THR A 269 -11.93 -7.47 -17.10
C THR A 269 -11.68 -8.96 -16.88
N ALA A 270 -10.45 -9.41 -17.05
CA ALA A 270 -10.06 -10.79 -16.83
C ALA A 270 -9.56 -11.02 -15.41
N LEU A 271 -9.63 -10.01 -14.56
CA LEU A 271 -9.51 -10.17 -13.12
C LEU A 271 -10.90 -10.00 -12.50
N ARG A 272 -11.81 -10.94 -12.83
CA ARG A 272 -12.95 -11.18 -11.95
C ARG A 272 -12.34 -11.63 -10.62
N PRO A 273 -12.74 -11.05 -9.48
CA PRO A 273 -12.44 -11.69 -8.22
C PRO A 273 -13.01 -13.11 -8.34
N VAL A 274 -12.15 -14.10 -8.32
CA VAL A 274 -12.57 -15.47 -8.11
C VAL A 274 -13.16 -15.44 -6.71
N ALA A 275 -14.50 -15.47 -6.65
CA ALA A 275 -15.19 -15.65 -5.40
C ALA A 275 -14.49 -16.78 -4.67
N SER A 276 -13.99 -16.48 -3.48
CA SER A 276 -13.36 -17.45 -2.59
C SER A 276 -14.28 -18.63 -2.46
N GLN A 277 -14.03 -19.69 -3.25
CA GLN A 277 -14.63 -20.99 -3.00
C GLN A 277 -13.95 -21.48 -1.73
N GLN A 278 -14.66 -21.37 -0.64
CA GLN A 278 -14.34 -22.08 0.59
C GLN A 278 -14.22 -23.57 0.25
N SER A 279 -12.99 -24.02 0.07
CA SER A 279 -12.69 -25.43 0.08
C SER A 279 -12.83 -25.95 1.51
N PRO A 280 -13.35 -27.16 1.72
CA PRO A 280 -13.55 -27.71 3.04
C PRO A 280 -12.22 -27.87 3.77
N LEU A 281 -12.25 -27.61 5.09
CA LEU A 281 -11.17 -27.75 6.04
C LEU A 281 -10.43 -29.10 5.87
N ASN A 282 -9.30 -29.07 5.19
CA ASN A 282 -8.28 -30.08 5.32
C ASN A 282 -7.27 -29.63 6.35
N GLU A 283 -6.76 -30.55 7.16
CA GLU A 283 -5.67 -30.31 8.10
C GLU A 283 -4.48 -29.63 7.39
N PRO A 284 -3.85 -28.61 8.01
CA PRO A 284 -2.78 -27.88 7.36
C PRO A 284 -1.62 -28.81 7.03
N ASP A 285 -1.26 -28.89 5.76
CA ASP A 285 -0.05 -29.53 5.27
C ASP A 285 1.18 -28.83 5.90
N ASP A 286 2.24 -29.57 6.23
CA ASP A 286 3.47 -29.04 6.86
C ASP A 286 4.05 -27.84 6.11
N ALA A 287 3.85 -27.77 4.78
CA ALA A 287 4.23 -26.65 3.94
C ALA A 287 3.40 -25.37 4.22
N GLU A 288 2.12 -25.54 4.53
CA GLU A 288 1.22 -24.42 4.87
C GLU A 288 1.54 -23.86 6.25
N ALA A 289 1.87 -24.73 7.18
CA ALA A 289 2.36 -24.33 8.51
C ALA A 289 3.69 -23.53 8.41
N THR A 290 4.60 -23.96 7.55
CA THR A 290 5.89 -23.28 7.33
C THR A 290 5.69 -21.94 6.61
N ARG A 291 4.76 -21.84 5.65
CA ARG A 291 4.38 -20.57 5.04
C ARG A 291 3.87 -19.56 6.08
N LEU A 292 3.01 -19.99 6.99
CA LEU A 292 2.51 -19.15 8.07
C LEU A 292 3.64 -18.65 8.99
N VAL A 293 4.65 -19.45 9.26
CA VAL A 293 5.83 -19.04 10.05
C VAL A 293 6.63 -17.96 9.31
N ILE A 294 6.87 -18.11 8.01
CA ILE A 294 7.59 -17.12 7.19
C ILE A 294 6.80 -15.81 7.12
N LEU A 295 5.48 -15.88 6.91
CA LEU A 295 4.61 -14.71 6.89
C LEU A 295 4.60 -13.98 8.24
N ARG A 296 4.62 -14.74 9.34
CA ARG A 296 4.68 -14.18 10.69
C ARG A 296 6.02 -13.51 10.99
N ALA A 297 7.14 -14.09 10.52
CA ALA A 297 8.46 -13.49 10.65
C ALA A 297 8.60 -12.20 9.81
N LEU A 298 7.97 -12.14 8.64
CA LEU A 298 7.86 -10.94 7.83
C LEU A 298 6.99 -9.87 8.52
N GLU A 299 5.87 -10.29 9.09
CA GLU A 299 4.96 -9.42 9.84
C GLU A 299 5.62 -8.81 11.09
N SER A 300 6.43 -9.60 11.81
CA SER A 300 7.18 -9.14 12.99
C SER A 300 8.39 -8.28 12.62
N GLY A 301 8.76 -8.21 11.34
CA GLY A 301 9.95 -7.50 10.87
C GLY A 301 11.27 -8.24 11.18
N GLU A 302 11.21 -9.51 11.56
CA GLU A 302 12.39 -10.36 11.77
C GLU A 302 13.10 -10.70 10.46
N ILE A 303 12.34 -10.76 9.36
CA ILE A 303 12.86 -10.94 8.01
C ILE A 303 12.28 -9.87 7.09
N ASP A 304 13.02 -9.51 6.05
CA ASP A 304 12.52 -8.61 5.01
C ASP A 304 11.82 -9.38 3.88
N ILE A 305 11.17 -8.63 2.96
CA ILE A 305 10.44 -9.23 1.84
C ILE A 305 11.36 -10.05 0.93
N VAL A 306 12.62 -9.66 0.78
CA VAL A 306 13.59 -10.38 -0.06
C VAL A 306 13.89 -11.74 0.56
N GLU A 307 14.15 -11.77 1.86
CA GLU A 307 14.42 -13.00 2.62
C GLU A 307 13.17 -13.89 2.72
N ALA A 308 11.98 -13.31 2.89
CA ALA A 308 10.72 -14.06 2.87
C ALA A 308 10.49 -14.72 1.50
N THR A 309 10.78 -14.01 0.42
CA THR A 309 10.66 -14.52 -0.95
C THR A 309 11.60 -15.70 -1.20
N ASP A 310 12.86 -15.60 -0.76
CA ASP A 310 13.84 -16.68 -0.91
C ASP A 310 13.45 -17.94 -0.11
N ARG A 311 12.91 -17.75 1.09
CA ARG A 311 12.44 -18.86 1.93
C ARG A 311 11.19 -19.54 1.36
N LEU A 312 10.25 -18.77 0.81
CA LEU A 312 9.05 -19.32 0.16
C LEU A 312 9.39 -20.06 -1.14
N ALA A 313 10.31 -19.53 -1.94
CA ALA A 313 10.79 -20.20 -3.16
C ALA A 313 11.48 -21.55 -2.85
N THR A 314 12.19 -21.63 -1.72
CA THR A 314 12.84 -22.88 -1.27
C THR A 314 11.80 -23.93 -0.86
N LEU A 315 10.70 -23.52 -0.26
CA LEU A 315 9.58 -24.40 0.12
C LEU A 315 8.83 -24.97 -1.08
N ASP A 316 8.60 -24.13 -2.10
CA ASP A 316 7.89 -24.58 -3.32
C ASP A 316 8.79 -25.46 -4.19
N GLY A 317 10.11 -25.23 -4.22
CA GLY A 317 11.07 -26.10 -4.92
C GLY A 317 11.27 -27.49 -4.29
N ALA A 318 10.95 -27.64 -3.00
CA ALA A 318 11.00 -28.94 -2.32
C ALA A 318 9.77 -29.84 -2.60
N ARG A 319 8.73 -29.31 -3.23
CA ARG A 319 7.51 -30.04 -3.60
C ARG A 319 7.62 -30.76 -4.96
N ASP A 320 8.54 -30.31 -5.82
CA ASP A 320 8.75 -30.85 -7.18
C ASP A 320 9.92 -31.86 -7.27
N ALA A 321 10.54 -32.22 -6.15
CA ALA A 321 11.60 -33.21 -6.03
C ALA A 321 11.13 -34.47 -5.29
#